data_64d6e2820c23d2c3283f0f35c4182322
#
_entry.id   64d6e2820c23d2c3283f0f35c4182322
#
_cell.length_a   1.000
_cell.length_b   1.000
_cell.length_c   1.000
_cell.angle_alpha   90.00
_cell.angle_beta   90.00
_cell.angle_gamma   90.00
#
_symmetry.space_group_name_H-M   'P 1'
#
loop_
_entity.id
_entity.type
_entity.pdbx_description
1 polymer ?
#
loop_
_entity_poly.entity_id
_entity_poly.type
_entity_poly.pdbx_seq_one_letter_code
_entity_poly.pdbx_strand_id
1 'polypeptide(L)'
;MKAVVCTKLGEPNLLEIKEIEKPTISEDEVLIKVEVAGVNFPDALLVQGKYQIVIDPPFVPGNEVCGFIEDKGENVDLSIGTKVIGI
;
A
#
# COMPACT_ATOMS: atom_id res chain seq x y z
N MET A 1 9.66 -8.11 0.82
CA MET A 1 9.64 -6.88 -0.03
C MET A 1 9.92 -5.65 0.82
N LYS A 2 10.51 -4.64 0.22
CA LYS A 2 10.75 -3.37 0.92
C LYS A 2 9.51 -2.50 0.92
N ALA A 3 9.23 -1.86 2.05
CA ALA A 3 8.12 -0.93 2.17
C ALA A 3 8.49 0.24 3.07
N VAL A 4 7.84 1.37 2.84
CA VAL A 4 7.90 2.51 3.75
C VAL A 4 6.85 2.29 4.83
N VAL A 5 7.29 2.16 6.07
CA VAL A 5 6.42 1.78 7.18
C VAL A 5 6.32 2.92 8.19
N CYS A 6 5.10 3.26 8.58
CA CYS A 6 4.84 4.14 9.71
C CYS A 6 4.87 3.28 10.97
N THR A 7 5.98 3.35 11.69
CA THR A 7 6.17 2.57 12.92
C THR A 7 5.60 3.26 14.14
N LYS A 8 5.43 4.57 14.06
CA LYS A 8 4.75 5.39 15.08
C LYS A 8 4.24 6.67 14.43
N LEU A 9 3.18 7.22 14.96
CA LEU A 9 2.62 8.49 14.48
C LEU A 9 3.57 9.64 14.81
N GLY A 10 3.71 10.58 13.88
CA GLY A 10 4.56 11.75 14.07
C GLY A 10 5.00 12.34 12.73
N GLU A 11 6.06 13.11 12.75
CA GLU A 11 6.62 13.74 11.56
C GLU A 11 6.99 12.72 10.49
N PRO A 12 6.87 13.05 9.19
CA PRO A 12 7.18 12.10 8.11
C PRO A 12 8.61 11.54 8.14
N ASN A 13 9.57 12.26 8.74
CA ASN A 13 10.93 11.76 8.87
C ASN A 13 11.07 10.58 9.82
N LEU A 14 10.02 10.21 10.54
CA LEU A 14 9.99 9.02 11.39
C LEU A 14 9.62 7.74 10.61
N LEU A 15 9.22 7.86 9.35
CA LEU A 15 8.95 6.71 8.48
C LEU A 15 10.24 5.91 8.27
N GLU A 16 10.11 4.60 8.21
CA GLU A 16 11.23 3.68 8.04
C GLU A 16 11.05 2.81 6.81
N ILE A 17 12.13 2.54 6.11
CA ILE A 17 12.13 1.53 5.04
C ILE A 17 12.45 0.19 5.68
N LYS A 18 11.54 -0.77 5.56
CA LYS A 18 11.64 -2.09 6.18
C LYS A 18 11.37 -3.20 5.18
N GLU A 19 11.97 -4.36 5.43
CA GLU A 19 11.55 -5.59 4.78
C GLU A 19 10.28 -6.09 5.45
N ILE A 20 9.26 -6.35 4.66
CA ILE A 20 8.01 -6.94 5.12
C ILE A 20 7.64 -8.13 4.25
N GLU A 21 6.79 -9.00 4.74
CA GLU A 21 6.26 -10.10 3.96
C GLU A 21 5.32 -9.58 2.86
N LYS A 22 5.28 -10.26 1.72
CA LYS A 22 4.27 -9.99 0.71
C LYS A 22 2.89 -10.22 1.33
N PRO A 23 1.92 -9.33 1.08
CA PRO A 23 0.57 -9.55 1.56
C PRO A 23 -0.05 -10.80 0.90
N THR A 24 -0.90 -11.47 1.65
CA THR A 24 -1.72 -12.55 1.12
C THR A 24 -3.02 -11.97 0.57
N ILE A 25 -3.54 -12.58 -0.48
CA ILE A 25 -4.76 -12.11 -1.13
C ILE A 25 -5.90 -13.11 -0.88
N SER A 26 -7.12 -12.57 -0.85
CA SER A 26 -8.33 -13.38 -0.84
C SER A 26 -8.74 -13.75 -2.27
N GLU A 27 -9.81 -14.54 -2.39
CA GLU A 27 -10.33 -14.97 -3.69
C GLU A 27 -10.86 -13.83 -4.57
N ASP A 28 -11.12 -12.66 -4.00
CA ASP A 28 -11.65 -11.50 -4.71
C ASP A 28 -10.62 -10.38 -4.91
N GLU A 29 -9.37 -10.64 -4.54
CA GLU A 29 -8.31 -9.63 -4.56
C GLU A 29 -7.24 -9.94 -5.60
N VAL A 30 -6.46 -8.92 -5.94
CA VAL A 30 -5.27 -9.07 -6.76
C VAL A 30 -4.05 -8.60 -5.99
N LEU A 31 -2.91 -9.20 -6.28
CA LEU A 31 -1.61 -8.73 -5.82
C LEU A 31 -0.97 -7.93 -6.95
N ILE A 32 -0.66 -6.68 -6.68
CA ILE A 32 -0.07 -5.79 -7.68
C ILE A 32 1.43 -5.67 -7.42
N LYS A 33 2.24 -5.95 -8.45
CA LYS A 33 3.65 -5.60 -8.45
C LYS A 33 3.73 -4.11 -8.77
N VAL A 34 4.02 -3.30 -7.75
CA VAL A 34 3.98 -1.85 -7.84
C VAL A 34 5.16 -1.32 -8.65
N GLU A 35 4.88 -0.54 -9.68
CA GLU A 35 5.88 0.25 -10.38
C GLU A 35 6.01 1.65 -9.80
N VAL A 36 4.86 2.27 -9.52
CA VAL A 36 4.78 3.64 -9.00
C VAL A 36 3.67 3.70 -7.96
N ALA A 37 3.95 4.35 -6.84
CA ALA A 37 2.95 4.65 -5.82
C ALA A 37 2.89 6.17 -5.65
N GLY A 38 1.68 6.73 -5.67
CA GLY A 38 1.48 8.15 -5.45
C GLY A 38 1.61 8.50 -3.97
N VAL A 39 2.20 9.65 -3.70
CA VAL A 39 2.25 10.22 -2.34
C VAL A 39 1.44 11.51 -2.38
N ASN A 40 0.43 11.60 -1.52
CA ASN A 40 -0.51 12.68 -1.52
C ASN A 40 -0.58 13.38 -0.16
N PHE A 41 -1.19 14.55 -0.11
CA PHE A 41 -1.32 15.31 1.13
C PHE A 41 -2.01 14.53 2.26
N PRO A 42 -3.11 13.79 2.00
CA PRO A 42 -3.70 12.96 3.06
C PRO A 42 -2.76 11.95 3.69
N ASP A 43 -1.79 11.44 2.93
CA ASP A 43 -0.80 10.49 3.48
C ASP A 43 0.06 11.15 4.56
N ALA A 44 0.45 12.41 4.34
CA ALA A 44 1.22 13.17 5.32
C ALA A 44 0.42 13.41 6.61
N LEU A 45 -0.89 13.65 6.48
CA LEU A 45 -1.77 13.79 7.64
C LEU A 45 -1.98 12.47 8.36
N LEU A 46 -2.10 11.39 7.60
CA LEU A 46 -2.33 10.06 8.16
C LEU A 46 -1.18 9.62 9.06
N VAL A 47 0.06 9.78 8.61
CA VAL A 47 1.23 9.38 9.40
C VAL A 47 1.43 10.25 10.64
N GLN A 48 0.88 11.45 10.65
CA GLN A 48 0.91 12.34 11.81
C GLN A 48 -0.26 12.14 12.78
N GLY A 49 -1.21 11.27 12.42
CA GLY A 49 -2.42 11.07 13.22
C GLY A 49 -3.38 12.25 13.16
N LYS A 50 -3.30 13.06 12.09
CA LYS A 50 -4.10 14.30 11.93
C LYS A 50 -5.19 14.19 10.86
N TYR A 51 -5.33 13.03 10.25
CA TYR A 51 -6.35 12.81 9.24
C TYR A 51 -7.70 12.44 9.90
N GLN A 52 -8.75 12.40 9.10
CA GLN A 52 -10.11 12.03 9.56
C GLN A 52 -10.14 10.63 10.16
N ILE A 53 -9.29 9.74 9.66
CA ILE A 53 -9.13 8.39 10.16
C ILE A 53 -7.77 8.30 10.84
N VAL A 54 -7.71 7.65 12.00
CA VAL A 54 -6.45 7.36 12.69
C VAL A 54 -6.22 5.86 12.64
N ILE A 55 -5.07 5.47 12.10
CA ILE A 55 -4.67 4.06 12.00
C ILE A 55 -3.57 3.80 13.02
N ASP A 56 -3.73 2.71 13.78
CA ASP A 56 -2.71 2.31 14.74
C ASP A 56 -1.47 1.76 14.01
N PRO A 57 -0.27 2.30 14.29
CA PRO A 57 0.96 1.74 13.75
C PRO A 57 1.20 0.30 14.21
N PRO A 58 1.95 -0.54 13.46
CA PRO A 58 2.58 -0.17 12.19
C PRO A 58 1.65 -0.31 10.99
N PHE A 59 1.84 0.55 10.00
CA PHE A 59 1.13 0.42 8.72
C PHE A 59 1.95 1.02 7.58
N VAL A 60 1.60 0.65 6.35
CA VAL A 60 2.20 1.22 5.14
C VAL A 60 1.27 2.31 4.63
N PRO A 61 1.68 3.59 4.67
CA PRO A 61 0.84 4.67 4.16
C PRO A 61 0.75 4.67 2.63
N GLY A 62 -0.27 5.35 2.13
CA GLY A 62 -0.52 5.48 0.70
C GLY A 62 -1.80 4.77 0.30
N ASN A 63 -2.44 5.26 -0.75
CA ASN A 63 -3.73 4.73 -1.19
C ASN A 63 -3.87 4.64 -2.71
N GLU A 64 -2.78 4.84 -3.46
CA GLU A 64 -2.85 4.66 -4.91
C GLU A 64 -1.55 4.06 -5.44
N VAL A 65 -1.68 3.14 -6.36
CA VAL A 65 -0.55 2.47 -7.00
C VAL A 65 -0.83 2.26 -8.48
N CYS A 66 0.23 2.16 -9.25
CA CYS A 66 0.20 1.69 -10.63
C CYS A 66 1.19 0.55 -10.77
N GLY A 67 0.79 -0.51 -11.42
CA GLY A 67 1.67 -1.66 -11.61
C GLY A 67 0.98 -2.77 -12.38
N PHE A 68 1.50 -3.98 -12.21
CA PHE A 68 1.01 -5.15 -12.93
C PHE A 68 0.44 -6.18 -11.95
N ILE A 69 -0.61 -6.87 -12.39
CA ILE A 69 -1.14 -7.99 -11.61
C ILE A 69 -0.10 -9.10 -11.57
N GLU A 70 0.41 -9.39 -10.37
CA GLU A 70 1.39 -10.45 -10.12
C GLU A 70 0.69 -11.77 -9.76
N ASP A 71 -0.41 -11.68 -9.03
CA ASP A 71 -1.22 -12.82 -8.62
C ASP A 71 -2.66 -12.36 -8.44
N LYS A 72 -3.59 -13.30 -8.46
CA LYS A 72 -5.01 -12.98 -8.35
C LYS A 72 -5.77 -14.09 -7.64
N GLY A 73 -6.86 -13.70 -6.98
CA GLY A 73 -7.82 -14.63 -6.43
C GLY A 73 -8.65 -15.30 -7.52
N GLU A 74 -9.24 -16.44 -7.19
CA GLU A 74 -9.97 -17.27 -8.17
C GLU A 74 -11.22 -16.60 -8.75
N ASN A 75 -11.80 -15.61 -8.06
CA ASN A 75 -12.99 -14.90 -8.53
C ASN A 75 -12.66 -13.67 -9.40
N VAL A 76 -11.39 -13.42 -9.68
CA VAL A 76 -10.95 -12.26 -10.43
C VAL A 76 -10.77 -12.61 -11.90
N ASP A 77 -11.44 -11.86 -12.78
CA ASP A 77 -11.38 -12.07 -14.23
C ASP A 77 -10.20 -11.41 -14.92
N LEU A 78 -9.48 -10.53 -14.24
CA LEU A 78 -8.31 -9.88 -14.81
C LEU A 78 -7.16 -10.86 -14.95
N SER A 79 -6.39 -10.73 -16.04
CA SER A 79 -5.25 -11.62 -16.30
C SER A 79 -4.00 -11.17 -15.55
N ILE A 80 -3.18 -12.14 -15.14
CA ILE A 80 -1.83 -11.85 -14.62
C ILE A 80 -1.03 -11.12 -15.71
N GLY A 81 -0.28 -10.10 -15.31
CA GLY A 81 0.48 -9.25 -16.24
C GLY A 81 -0.28 -8.03 -16.73
N THR A 82 -1.56 -7.90 -16.42
CA THR A 82 -2.34 -6.72 -16.79
C THR A 82 -1.87 -5.50 -16.01
N LYS A 83 -1.67 -4.39 -16.70
CA LYS A 83 -1.32 -3.12 -16.06
C LYS A 83 -2.57 -2.49 -15.48
N VAL A 84 -2.49 -2.10 -14.21
CA VAL A 84 -3.65 -1.57 -13.45
C VAL A 84 -3.26 -0.37 -12.61
N ILE A 85 -4.28 0.41 -12.25
CA ILE A 85 -4.21 1.44 -11.23
C ILE A 85 -5.12 0.97 -10.10
N GLY A 86 -4.59 0.95 -8.88
CA GLY A 86 -5.35 0.66 -7.67
C GLY A 86 -5.54 1.91 -6.83
N ILE A 87 -6.71 2.07 -6.30
CA ILE A 87 -7.07 3.19 -5.43
C ILE A 87 -7.68 2.64 -4.14
#